data_5383d21d1c985bc36a0542e57443fce2
#
_entry.id   5383d21d1c985bc36a0542e57443fce2
#
_cell.length_a   1.000
_cell.length_b   1.000
_cell.length_c   1.000
_cell.angle_alpha   90.00
_cell.angle_beta   90.00
_cell.angle_gamma   90.00
#
_symmetry.space_group_name_H-M   'P 1'
#
loop_
_entity.id
_entity.type
_entity.pdbx_description
1 polymer ?
#
loop_
_entity_poly.entity_id
_entity_poly.type
_entity_poly.pdbx_seq_one_letter_code
_entity_poly.pdbx_strand_id
1 'polypeptide(L)'
;MSPTPDGPEHQTGGPRPGGLDGLDREIIDLLREDGRMSYTDLGRRTGLSVSAMQQRVRRLEERRIIIGYTAVLGHALLGLPYSAVIWVEDNGAPEDGQVERFRALAQIDTCYTVTGRYRYLLHAHVPGPAALERLLEEIRAAAGAPITADVVLDTAWENRARPLSPTHATRGRSAPSAGPSAKTPDVDGNATGPGLPAEARP
;
A
#
# COMPACT_ATOMS: atom_id res chain seq x y z
N MET A 1 -51.36 -22.57 -16.43
CA MET A 1 -50.51 -21.43 -16.75
C MET A 1 -50.32 -20.63 -15.47
N SER A 2 -49.26 -20.91 -14.74
CA SER A 2 -48.93 -20.21 -13.50
C SER A 2 -47.68 -19.37 -13.75
N PRO A 3 -47.62 -18.11 -13.32
CA PRO A 3 -46.43 -17.28 -13.50
C PRO A 3 -45.34 -17.68 -12.51
N THR A 4 -44.12 -17.76 -13.01
CA THR A 4 -42.87 -17.96 -12.26
C THR A 4 -42.62 -16.74 -11.39
N PRO A 5 -42.22 -16.87 -10.11
CA PRO A 5 -41.84 -15.72 -9.31
C PRO A 5 -40.44 -15.23 -9.71
N ASP A 6 -40.36 -13.93 -10.01
CA ASP A 6 -39.11 -13.18 -10.16
C ASP A 6 -38.24 -13.37 -8.93
N GLY A 7 -37.01 -13.85 -9.14
CA GLY A 7 -35.98 -13.90 -8.13
C GLY A 7 -35.47 -12.50 -7.82
N PRO A 8 -34.95 -12.27 -6.60
CA PRO A 8 -34.43 -10.96 -6.23
C PRO A 8 -33.20 -10.63 -7.06
N GLU A 9 -33.30 -9.58 -7.86
CA GLU A 9 -32.17 -8.95 -8.53
C GLU A 9 -31.16 -8.51 -7.45
N HIS A 10 -30.00 -9.17 -7.39
CA HIS A 10 -28.85 -8.73 -6.67
C HIS A 10 -28.37 -7.42 -7.33
N GLN A 11 -28.85 -6.31 -6.79
CA GLN A 11 -28.28 -5.00 -7.05
C GLN A 11 -26.87 -4.94 -6.43
N THR A 12 -25.89 -5.47 -7.14
CA THR A 12 -24.48 -5.09 -6.97
C THR A 12 -24.29 -3.67 -7.51
N GLY A 13 -24.93 -2.71 -6.85
CA GLY A 13 -24.85 -1.30 -7.17
C GLY A 13 -23.64 -0.65 -6.52
N GLY A 14 -22.43 -1.05 -6.93
CA GLY A 14 -21.29 -0.16 -6.79
C GLY A 14 -21.55 1.14 -7.56
N PRO A 15 -20.98 2.29 -7.17
CA PRO A 15 -21.22 3.54 -7.87
C PRO A 15 -20.86 3.32 -9.35
N ARG A 16 -21.86 3.51 -10.21
CA ARG A 16 -21.66 3.46 -11.66
C ARG A 16 -20.53 4.43 -11.98
N PRO A 17 -19.56 4.09 -12.86
CA PRO A 17 -18.53 5.01 -13.32
C PRO A 17 -19.17 6.09 -14.22
N GLY A 18 -20.23 6.73 -13.71
CA GLY A 18 -21.05 7.70 -14.40
C GLY A 18 -20.73 9.08 -13.88
N GLY A 19 -20.21 9.92 -14.75
CA GLY A 19 -20.10 11.35 -14.55
C GLY A 19 -18.70 11.91 -14.32
N LEU A 20 -17.63 11.16 -14.57
CA LEU A 20 -16.28 11.73 -14.75
C LEU A 20 -16.12 12.14 -16.21
N ASP A 21 -15.96 13.43 -16.46
CA ASP A 21 -15.55 13.92 -17.77
C ASP A 21 -14.04 13.69 -18.00
N GLY A 22 -13.56 14.00 -19.21
CA GLY A 22 -12.14 13.84 -19.56
C GLY A 22 -11.22 14.66 -18.67
N LEU A 23 -11.67 15.84 -18.27
CA LEU A 23 -10.93 16.77 -17.43
C LEU A 23 -10.87 16.29 -15.97
N ASP A 24 -11.96 15.74 -15.44
CA ASP A 24 -11.98 15.13 -14.12
C ASP A 24 -10.95 13.97 -14.03
N ARG A 25 -10.85 13.13 -15.08
CA ARG A 25 -9.85 12.06 -15.16
C ARG A 25 -8.43 12.60 -15.21
N GLU A 26 -8.20 13.67 -15.98
CA GLU A 26 -6.88 14.32 -16.08
C GLU A 26 -6.46 14.91 -14.72
N ILE A 27 -7.37 15.57 -14.01
CA ILE A 27 -7.12 16.10 -12.67
C ILE A 27 -6.74 14.96 -11.70
N ILE A 28 -7.47 13.86 -11.74
CA ILE A 28 -7.17 12.69 -10.88
C ILE A 28 -5.79 12.12 -11.22
N ASP A 29 -5.45 11.98 -12.50
CA ASP A 29 -4.15 11.47 -12.91
C ASP A 29 -3.01 12.39 -12.44
N LEU A 30 -3.16 13.70 -12.55
CA LEU A 30 -2.19 14.69 -12.05
C LEU A 30 -2.02 14.61 -10.52
N LEU A 31 -3.12 14.51 -9.78
CA LEU A 31 -3.09 14.38 -8.32
C LEU A 31 -2.53 13.04 -7.84
N ARG A 32 -2.62 11.98 -8.65
CA ARG A 32 -1.98 10.69 -8.38
C ARG A 32 -0.49 10.71 -8.65
N GLU A 33 -0.02 11.55 -9.58
CA GLU A 33 1.42 11.78 -9.82
C GLU A 33 2.02 12.64 -8.70
N ASP A 34 1.31 13.71 -8.30
CA ASP A 34 1.73 14.62 -7.24
C ASP A 34 0.50 15.09 -6.44
N GLY A 35 0.22 14.41 -5.33
CA GLY A 35 -0.89 14.74 -4.43
C GLY A 35 -0.78 16.11 -3.74
N ARG A 36 0.36 16.81 -3.90
CA ARG A 36 0.60 18.15 -3.36
C ARG A 36 0.53 19.24 -4.43
N MET A 37 0.18 18.89 -5.67
CA MET A 37 0.08 19.84 -6.77
C MET A 37 -0.90 20.96 -6.44
N SER A 38 -0.47 22.22 -6.60
CA SER A 38 -1.31 23.38 -6.32
C SER A 38 -2.45 23.52 -7.35
N TYR A 39 -3.57 24.14 -6.96
CA TYR A 39 -4.66 24.44 -7.90
C TYR A 39 -4.19 25.34 -9.06
N THR A 40 -3.18 26.17 -8.85
CA THR A 40 -2.56 26.98 -9.89
C THR A 40 -1.84 26.11 -10.92
N ASP A 41 -1.09 25.11 -10.47
CA ASP A 41 -0.36 24.20 -11.35
C ASP A 41 -1.30 23.25 -12.08
N LEU A 42 -2.31 22.73 -11.38
CA LEU A 42 -3.39 21.94 -11.98
C LEU A 42 -4.10 22.76 -13.07
N GLY A 43 -4.47 24.01 -12.76
CA GLY A 43 -5.13 24.91 -13.72
C GLY A 43 -4.28 25.19 -14.96
N ARG A 44 -2.97 25.42 -14.77
CA ARG A 44 -2.02 25.63 -15.88
C ARG A 44 -1.93 24.40 -16.80
N ARG A 45 -1.95 23.18 -16.23
CA ARG A 45 -1.85 21.92 -17.00
C ARG A 45 -3.13 21.58 -17.75
N THR A 46 -4.28 21.95 -17.20
CA THR A 46 -5.61 21.59 -17.73
C THR A 46 -6.31 22.73 -18.47
N GLY A 47 -5.75 23.95 -18.48
CA GLY A 47 -6.34 25.13 -19.10
C GLY A 47 -7.49 25.75 -18.29
N LEU A 48 -7.62 25.44 -16.99
CA LEU A 48 -8.67 26.00 -16.13
C LEU A 48 -8.17 27.15 -15.26
N SER A 49 -9.11 28.05 -14.89
CA SER A 49 -8.85 29.01 -13.83
C SER A 49 -8.72 28.30 -12.46
N VAL A 50 -8.01 28.94 -11.52
CA VAL A 50 -7.82 28.40 -10.16
C VAL A 50 -9.14 28.13 -9.47
N SER A 51 -10.13 29.04 -9.60
CA SER A 51 -11.44 28.88 -8.99
C SER A 51 -12.22 27.70 -9.60
N ALA A 52 -12.19 27.52 -10.91
CA ALA A 52 -12.83 26.40 -11.59
C ALA A 52 -12.16 25.06 -11.18
N MET A 53 -10.84 25.06 -11.05
CA MET A 53 -10.09 23.90 -10.58
C MET A 53 -10.47 23.51 -9.17
N GLN A 54 -10.50 24.48 -8.25
CA GLN A 54 -10.90 24.26 -6.86
C GLN A 54 -12.30 23.67 -6.75
N GLN A 55 -13.26 24.18 -7.52
CA GLN A 55 -14.63 23.64 -7.54
C GLN A 55 -14.68 22.20 -8.05
N ARG A 56 -13.86 21.85 -9.07
CA ARG A 56 -13.81 20.49 -9.60
C ARG A 56 -13.22 19.51 -8.60
N VAL A 57 -12.08 19.83 -8.00
CA VAL A 57 -11.44 18.97 -6.99
C VAL A 57 -12.39 18.77 -5.83
N ARG A 58 -12.99 19.84 -5.28
CA ARG A 58 -13.97 19.74 -4.21
C ARG A 58 -15.14 18.81 -4.55
N ARG A 59 -15.68 18.92 -5.77
CA ARG A 59 -16.74 18.02 -6.24
C ARG A 59 -16.31 16.56 -6.31
N LEU A 60 -15.04 16.27 -6.68
CA LEU A 60 -14.48 14.91 -6.67
C LEU A 60 -14.34 14.37 -5.25
N GLU A 61 -13.98 15.21 -4.29
CA GLU A 61 -13.91 14.89 -2.86
C GLU A 61 -15.31 14.65 -2.26
N GLU A 62 -16.27 15.55 -2.50
CA GLU A 62 -17.65 15.41 -2.04
C GLU A 62 -18.32 14.14 -2.57
N ARG A 63 -18.02 13.76 -3.81
CA ARG A 63 -18.49 12.52 -4.44
C ARG A 63 -17.71 11.27 -4.00
N ARG A 64 -16.76 11.39 -3.10
CA ARG A 64 -15.90 10.30 -2.63
C ARG A 64 -15.11 9.61 -3.75
N ILE A 65 -14.84 10.30 -4.86
CA ILE A 65 -13.95 9.82 -5.91
C ILE A 65 -12.50 10.01 -5.47
N ILE A 66 -12.19 11.16 -4.87
CA ILE A 66 -10.99 11.39 -4.07
C ILE A 66 -11.40 11.18 -2.62
N ILE A 67 -10.85 10.17 -1.97
CA ILE A 67 -11.17 9.80 -0.59
C ILE A 67 -10.16 10.37 0.42
N GLY A 68 -9.05 10.90 -0.07
CA GLY A 68 -7.99 11.49 0.75
C GLY A 68 -6.68 11.60 0.00
N TYR A 69 -5.70 12.16 0.68
CA TYR A 69 -4.32 12.31 0.24
C TYR A 69 -3.41 11.70 1.30
N THR A 70 -2.37 11.00 0.91
CA THR A 70 -1.43 10.37 1.82
C THR A 70 0.01 10.56 1.36
N ALA A 71 0.94 10.51 2.31
CA ALA A 71 2.36 10.46 2.01
C ALA A 71 2.79 9.01 1.75
N VAL A 72 3.57 8.79 0.72
CA VAL A 72 4.28 7.51 0.52
C VAL A 72 5.56 7.56 1.34
N LEU A 73 5.75 6.59 2.23
CA LEU A 73 6.82 6.59 3.21
C LEU A 73 7.92 5.57 2.83
N GLY A 74 9.15 5.93 3.07
CA GLY A 74 10.29 5.01 3.00
C GLY A 74 10.43 4.25 4.33
N HIS A 75 9.76 3.13 4.49
CA HIS A 75 9.69 2.37 5.74
C HIS A 75 11.06 2.00 6.29
N ALA A 76 12.02 1.65 5.44
CA ALA A 76 13.40 1.36 5.85
C ALA A 76 14.07 2.55 6.55
N LEU A 77 13.82 3.79 6.07
CA LEU A 77 14.34 5.02 6.67
C LEU A 77 13.65 5.38 7.99
N LEU A 78 12.47 4.83 8.24
CA LEU A 78 11.75 4.93 9.50
C LEU A 78 12.14 3.84 10.50
N GLY A 79 13.14 3.02 10.19
CA GLY A 79 13.57 1.91 11.04
C GLY A 79 12.69 0.66 10.94
N LEU A 80 11.89 0.55 9.88
CA LEU A 80 10.97 -0.57 9.62
C LEU A 80 11.32 -1.27 8.29
N PRO A 81 12.55 -1.83 8.14
CA PRO A 81 13.01 -2.39 6.88
C PRO A 81 12.39 -3.73 6.50
N TYR A 82 11.74 -4.42 7.45
CA TYR A 82 11.12 -5.70 7.19
C TYR A 82 9.64 -5.52 6.86
N SER A 83 9.25 -5.97 5.69
CA SER A 83 7.86 -6.02 5.23
C SER A 83 7.40 -7.47 5.17
N ALA A 84 6.17 -7.75 5.60
CA ALA A 84 5.58 -9.08 5.57
C ALA A 84 4.13 -9.04 5.11
N VAL A 85 3.75 -10.06 4.34
CA VAL A 85 2.36 -10.36 3.99
C VAL A 85 1.90 -11.53 4.84
N ILE A 86 0.81 -11.37 5.57
CA ILE A 86 0.27 -12.36 6.48
C ILE A 86 -1.13 -12.77 6.02
N TRP A 87 -1.31 -14.07 5.83
CA TRP A 87 -2.55 -14.70 5.44
C TRP A 87 -3.22 -15.29 6.67
N VAL A 88 -4.47 -14.92 6.93
CA VAL A 88 -5.28 -15.48 8.02
C VAL A 88 -6.30 -16.44 7.41
N GLU A 89 -6.30 -17.69 7.84
CA GLU A 89 -7.25 -18.71 7.34
C GLU A 89 -8.68 -18.39 7.78
N ASP A 90 -9.65 -18.81 6.96
CA ASP A 90 -11.06 -18.79 7.34
C ASP A 90 -11.34 -20.00 8.23
N ASN A 91 -11.70 -19.77 9.48
CA ASN A 91 -12.11 -20.83 10.42
C ASN A 91 -13.63 -20.97 10.56
N GLY A 92 -14.41 -20.24 9.71
CA GLY A 92 -15.86 -20.23 9.76
C GLY A 92 -16.47 -19.57 10.99
N ALA A 93 -15.66 -18.98 11.86
CA ALA A 93 -16.15 -18.25 13.03
C ALA A 93 -16.74 -16.88 12.66
N PRO A 94 -17.70 -16.34 13.44
CA PRO A 94 -18.19 -14.99 13.25
C PRO A 94 -17.08 -13.93 13.32
N GLU A 95 -17.22 -12.88 12.51
CA GLU A 95 -16.20 -11.81 12.39
C GLU A 95 -16.20 -10.79 13.54
N ASP A 96 -16.95 -11.00 14.60
CA ASP A 96 -17.20 -9.99 15.64
C ASP A 96 -15.91 -9.37 16.18
N GLY A 97 -15.61 -8.15 15.72
CA GLY A 97 -14.48 -7.33 16.15
C GLY A 97 -13.09 -7.80 15.71
N GLN A 98 -12.97 -8.75 14.77
CA GLN A 98 -11.66 -9.27 14.34
C GLN A 98 -10.83 -8.21 13.59
N VAL A 99 -11.47 -7.45 12.72
CA VAL A 99 -10.81 -6.34 11.98
C VAL A 99 -10.33 -5.26 12.93
N GLU A 100 -11.12 -4.92 13.96
CA GLU A 100 -10.74 -3.94 14.98
C GLU A 100 -9.54 -4.41 15.82
N ARG A 101 -9.46 -5.72 16.12
CA ARG A 101 -8.28 -6.30 16.79
C ARG A 101 -7.03 -6.17 15.92
N PHE A 102 -7.12 -6.43 14.60
CA PHE A 102 -5.99 -6.20 13.69
C PHE A 102 -5.63 -4.71 13.58
N ARG A 103 -6.64 -3.82 13.55
CA ARG A 103 -6.42 -2.37 13.50
C ARG A 103 -5.70 -1.84 14.75
N ALA A 104 -5.83 -2.50 15.88
CA ALA A 104 -5.13 -2.14 17.11
C ALA A 104 -3.63 -2.46 17.07
N LEU A 105 -3.18 -3.32 16.15
CA LEU A 105 -1.77 -3.66 15.96
C LEU A 105 -1.12 -2.62 15.03
N ALA A 106 -0.37 -1.70 15.60
CA ALA A 106 0.18 -0.52 14.91
C ALA A 106 1.14 -0.88 13.76
N GLN A 107 1.69 -2.07 13.73
CA GLN A 107 2.58 -2.58 12.69
C GLN A 107 1.83 -2.98 11.41
N ILE A 108 0.50 -3.18 11.50
CA ILE A 108 -0.35 -3.53 10.37
C ILE A 108 -0.83 -2.25 9.70
N ASP A 109 -0.42 -2.02 8.48
CA ASP A 109 -0.83 -0.87 7.69
C ASP A 109 -1.99 -1.18 6.72
N THR A 110 -2.17 -2.45 6.36
CA THR A 110 -3.20 -2.87 5.41
C THR A 110 -3.89 -4.14 5.86
N CYS A 111 -5.22 -4.18 5.72
CA CYS A 111 -6.04 -5.34 5.96
C CYS A 111 -7.09 -5.48 4.85
N TYR A 112 -7.01 -6.55 4.07
CA TYR A 112 -8.02 -6.92 3.07
C TYR A 112 -8.83 -8.11 3.55
N THR A 113 -10.14 -8.06 3.38
CA THR A 113 -10.98 -9.26 3.40
C THR A 113 -10.95 -9.89 2.01
N VAL A 114 -10.60 -11.16 1.92
CA VAL A 114 -10.41 -11.87 0.67
C VAL A 114 -11.33 -13.09 0.58
N THR A 115 -11.52 -13.61 -0.63
CA THR A 115 -12.28 -14.85 -0.87
C THR A 115 -11.35 -16.04 -0.98
N GLY A 116 -11.84 -17.25 -0.68
CA GLY A 116 -11.10 -18.50 -0.83
C GLY A 116 -10.69 -19.09 0.51
N ARG A 117 -9.52 -19.72 0.58
CA ARG A 117 -9.01 -20.39 1.78
C ARG A 117 -8.73 -19.42 2.93
N TYR A 118 -8.24 -18.25 2.60
CA TYR A 118 -7.90 -17.22 3.56
C TYR A 118 -9.06 -16.21 3.67
N ARG A 119 -9.26 -15.68 4.86
CA ARG A 119 -10.26 -14.64 5.13
C ARG A 119 -9.67 -13.25 5.07
N TYR A 120 -8.44 -13.09 5.58
CA TYR A 120 -7.75 -11.81 5.57
C TYR A 120 -6.35 -11.93 4.99
N LEU A 121 -5.94 -10.87 4.32
CA LEU A 121 -4.58 -10.58 3.95
C LEU A 121 -4.18 -9.30 4.66
N LEU A 122 -3.15 -9.40 5.51
CA LEU A 122 -2.58 -8.28 6.23
C LEU A 122 -1.21 -7.94 5.63
N HIS A 123 -0.86 -6.68 5.63
CA HIS A 123 0.48 -6.21 5.30
C HIS A 123 1.04 -5.45 6.49
N ALA A 124 2.29 -5.70 6.84
CA ALA A 124 2.92 -5.14 8.01
C ALA A 124 4.37 -4.75 7.76
N HIS A 125 4.84 -3.73 8.49
CA HIS A 125 6.23 -3.33 8.52
C HIS A 125 6.77 -3.38 9.95
N VAL A 126 7.97 -3.94 10.12
CA VAL A 126 8.60 -4.14 11.43
C VAL A 126 10.11 -3.86 11.39
N PRO A 127 10.75 -3.59 12.55
CA PRO A 127 12.18 -3.30 12.62
C PRO A 127 13.08 -4.48 12.28
N GLY A 128 12.60 -5.73 12.44
CA GLY A 128 13.43 -6.93 12.24
C GLY A 128 12.70 -8.23 12.54
N PRO A 129 13.40 -9.38 12.37
CA PRO A 129 12.80 -10.71 12.49
C PRO A 129 12.16 -10.98 13.86
N ALA A 130 12.81 -10.60 14.95
CA ALA A 130 12.27 -10.78 16.30
C ALA A 130 10.99 -9.96 16.56
N ALA A 131 10.85 -8.79 15.91
CA ALA A 131 9.64 -8.00 15.98
C ALA A 131 8.52 -8.63 15.13
N LEU A 132 8.87 -9.21 13.98
CA LEU A 132 7.93 -9.97 13.17
C LEU A 132 7.38 -11.15 13.92
N GLU A 133 8.25 -11.94 14.57
CA GLU A 133 7.82 -13.11 15.34
C GLU A 133 6.80 -12.74 16.43
N ARG A 134 7.06 -11.69 17.20
CA ARG A 134 6.09 -11.18 18.19
C ARG A 134 4.77 -10.74 17.56
N LEU A 135 4.84 -10.00 16.44
CA LEU A 135 3.64 -9.59 15.73
C LEU A 135 2.82 -10.79 15.25
N LEU A 136 3.47 -11.85 14.76
CA LEU A 136 2.78 -13.06 14.31
C LEU A 136 2.06 -13.77 15.46
N GLU A 137 2.61 -13.76 16.69
CA GLU A 137 1.93 -14.28 17.87
C GLU A 137 0.70 -13.45 18.23
N GLU A 138 0.83 -12.10 18.19
CA GLU A 138 -0.29 -11.19 18.43
C GLU A 138 -1.40 -11.37 17.39
N ILE A 139 -1.04 -11.54 16.11
CA ILE A 139 -2.00 -11.79 15.03
C ILE A 139 -2.70 -13.15 15.24
N ARG A 140 -1.97 -14.22 15.61
CA ARG A 140 -2.58 -15.53 15.90
C ARG A 140 -3.61 -15.44 17.03
N ALA A 141 -3.25 -14.72 18.10
CA ALA A 141 -4.16 -14.49 19.22
C ALA A 141 -5.39 -13.66 18.80
N ALA A 142 -5.21 -12.63 18.01
CA ALA A 142 -6.29 -11.78 17.50
C ALA A 142 -7.19 -12.52 16.50
N ALA A 143 -6.60 -13.36 15.65
CA ALA A 143 -7.31 -14.10 14.60
C ALA A 143 -8.11 -15.30 15.15
N GLY A 144 -7.58 -16.00 16.15
CA GLY A 144 -8.14 -17.29 16.59
C GLY A 144 -8.13 -18.35 15.48
N ALA A 145 -7.24 -18.21 14.48
CA ALA A 145 -7.15 -19.05 13.29
C ALA A 145 -5.68 -19.24 12.89
N PRO A 146 -5.36 -20.28 12.10
CA PRO A 146 -4.03 -20.45 11.53
C PRO A 146 -3.64 -19.26 10.64
N ILE A 147 -2.36 -18.90 10.69
CA ILE A 147 -1.80 -17.88 9.82
C ILE A 147 -0.58 -18.39 9.06
N THR A 148 -0.35 -17.86 7.88
CA THR A 148 0.89 -18.03 7.11
C THR A 148 1.50 -16.66 6.89
N ALA A 149 2.81 -16.53 6.98
CA ALA A 149 3.49 -15.25 6.76
C ALA A 149 4.63 -15.41 5.76
N ASP A 150 4.67 -14.50 4.81
CA ASP A 150 5.73 -14.39 3.81
C ASP A 150 6.47 -13.06 4.02
N VAL A 151 7.80 -13.10 4.13
CA VAL A 151 8.63 -11.91 4.16
C VAL A 151 8.81 -11.39 2.74
N VAL A 152 8.53 -10.12 2.51
CA VAL A 152 8.76 -9.46 1.23
C VAL A 152 10.27 -9.20 1.08
N LEU A 153 10.88 -9.82 0.08
CA LEU A 153 12.32 -9.67 -0.19
C LEU A 153 12.63 -8.41 -0.99
N ASP A 154 11.74 -8.07 -1.93
CA ASP A 154 11.86 -6.89 -2.79
C ASP A 154 10.48 -6.43 -3.24
N THR A 155 10.31 -5.13 -3.42
CA THR A 155 9.08 -4.53 -3.93
C THR A 155 9.34 -3.93 -5.31
N ALA A 156 9.02 -4.67 -6.36
CA ALA A 156 9.23 -4.21 -7.73
C ALA A 156 8.43 -2.94 -8.07
N TRP A 157 7.22 -2.81 -7.54
CA TRP A 157 6.40 -1.59 -7.53
C TRP A 157 5.27 -1.70 -6.54
N GLU A 158 4.85 -0.58 -5.99
CA GLU A 158 3.69 -0.45 -5.11
C GLU A 158 2.85 0.77 -5.55
N ASN A 159 1.55 0.73 -5.31
CA ASN A 159 0.63 1.84 -5.59
C ASN A 159 0.74 2.43 -7.01
N ARG A 160 1.14 1.62 -8.00
CA ARG A 160 1.31 2.09 -9.38
C ARG A 160 0.05 2.76 -9.91
N ALA A 161 0.17 4.02 -10.29
CA ALA A 161 -0.90 4.77 -10.89
C ALA A 161 -1.28 4.18 -12.26
N ARG A 162 -2.53 3.71 -12.41
CA ARG A 162 -3.09 3.37 -13.72
C ARG A 162 -3.72 4.64 -14.30
N PRO A 163 -3.25 5.15 -15.45
CA PRO A 163 -3.83 6.34 -16.06
C PRO A 163 -5.31 6.16 -16.35
N LEU A 164 -6.10 7.18 -16.01
CA LEU A 164 -7.54 7.24 -16.26
C LEU A 164 -7.85 8.01 -17.54
N SER A 165 -6.93 8.89 -17.97
CA SER A 165 -7.04 9.66 -19.19
C SER A 165 -6.15 9.13 -20.31
N PRO A 166 -6.53 9.24 -21.59
CA PRO A 166 -5.68 8.87 -22.72
C PRO A 166 -4.35 9.65 -22.77
N THR A 167 -4.36 10.89 -22.32
CA THR A 167 -3.19 11.80 -22.30
C THR A 167 -2.09 11.26 -21.40
N HIS A 168 -2.44 10.72 -20.22
CA HIS A 168 -1.48 10.15 -19.26
C HIS A 168 -1.05 8.72 -19.62
N ALA A 169 -1.87 7.97 -20.34
CA ALA A 169 -1.52 6.62 -20.79
C ALA A 169 -0.27 6.63 -21.69
N THR A 170 -0.03 7.72 -22.42
CA THR A 170 1.11 7.84 -23.34
C THR A 170 2.40 8.28 -22.63
N ARG A 171 2.31 9.02 -21.51
CA ARG A 171 3.47 9.49 -20.72
C ARG A 171 4.10 8.39 -19.86
N GLY A 172 3.35 7.38 -19.44
CA GLY A 172 3.82 6.30 -18.57
C GLY A 172 4.80 5.31 -19.21
N ARG A 173 5.27 5.55 -20.45
CA ARG A 173 6.30 4.72 -21.13
C ARG A 173 7.74 5.16 -20.87
N SER A 174 7.99 6.27 -20.19
CA SER A 174 9.33 6.61 -19.72
C SER A 174 9.62 5.79 -18.47
N ALA A 175 10.50 4.81 -18.59
CA ALA A 175 11.00 4.06 -17.44
C ALA A 175 11.54 5.04 -16.40
N PRO A 176 11.24 4.87 -15.12
CA PRO A 176 11.91 5.63 -14.09
C PRO A 176 13.40 5.34 -14.21
N SER A 177 14.21 6.40 -14.36
CA SER A 177 15.66 6.28 -14.24
C SER A 177 15.95 5.63 -12.89
N ALA A 178 16.66 4.51 -12.91
CA ALA A 178 17.14 3.85 -11.72
C ALA A 178 17.80 4.92 -10.83
N GLY A 179 17.25 5.14 -9.66
CA GLY A 179 17.87 5.95 -8.64
C GLY A 179 19.24 5.35 -8.33
N PRO A 180 20.20 6.16 -7.84
CA PRO A 180 21.55 5.67 -7.62
C PRO A 180 21.50 4.49 -6.65
N SER A 181 21.96 3.32 -7.13
CA SER A 181 22.28 2.17 -6.29
C SER A 181 23.04 2.65 -5.08
N ALA A 182 22.54 2.39 -3.90
CA ALA A 182 23.29 2.59 -2.68
C ALA A 182 24.60 1.82 -2.83
N LYS A 183 25.71 2.54 -2.93
CA LYS A 183 27.04 1.96 -2.86
C LYS A 183 27.16 1.24 -1.53
N THR A 184 27.33 -0.07 -1.61
CA THR A 184 27.86 -0.87 -0.50
C THR A 184 29.17 -0.25 -0.08
N PRO A 185 29.41 0.05 1.20
CA PRO A 185 30.74 0.48 1.62
C PRO A 185 31.70 -0.69 1.41
N ASP A 186 32.74 -0.47 0.62
CA ASP A 186 33.90 -1.36 0.51
C ASP A 186 34.50 -1.52 1.90
N VAL A 187 34.44 -2.72 2.42
CA VAL A 187 35.23 -3.16 3.57
C VAL A 187 36.59 -3.58 3.06
N ASP A 188 37.41 -2.61 2.72
CA ASP A 188 38.83 -2.88 2.47
C ASP A 188 39.49 -3.23 3.80
N GLY A 189 39.94 -4.48 3.86
CA GLY A 189 40.71 -5.02 4.95
C GLY A 189 42.09 -4.39 5.03
N ASN A 190 42.42 -3.86 6.18
CA ASN A 190 43.77 -3.82 6.65
C ASN A 190 43.81 -4.15 8.14
N ALA A 191 43.88 -5.44 8.44
CA ALA A 191 44.17 -5.95 9.78
C ALA A 191 45.67 -6.24 9.89
N THR A 192 46.41 -5.21 10.29
CA THR A 192 47.75 -5.42 10.84
C THR A 192 47.59 -5.59 12.36
N GLY A 193 47.54 -6.83 12.83
CA GLY A 193 47.54 -7.17 14.23
C GLY A 193 48.98 -7.12 14.79
N PRO A 194 49.20 -6.60 16.02
CA PRO A 194 50.41 -6.84 16.73
C PRO A 194 50.40 -8.18 17.45
N GLY A 195 51.57 -8.86 17.40
CA GLY A 195 51.79 -10.21 17.88
C GLY A 195 51.54 -10.42 19.38
N LEU A 196 51.12 -11.63 19.68
CA LEU A 196 51.11 -12.22 21.00
C LEU A 196 52.54 -12.66 21.39
N PRO A 197 53.04 -12.39 22.63
CA PRO A 197 54.18 -13.07 23.15
C PRO A 197 53.80 -14.44 23.69
N ALA A 198 54.61 -15.44 23.35
CA ALA A 198 54.61 -16.76 23.95
C ALA A 198 55.33 -16.66 25.33
N GLU A 199 54.79 -17.43 26.29
CA GLU A 199 55.42 -18.01 27.50
C GLU A 199 54.30 -18.29 28.50
N ALA A 200 54.21 -19.31 29.27
CA ALA A 200 55.01 -20.52 29.55
C ALA A 200 54.09 -21.55 30.21
N ARG A 201 54.41 -22.85 30.01
CA ARG A 201 53.93 -23.92 30.90
C ARG A 201 54.85 -24.03 32.10
N PRO A 202 54.48 -24.58 33.22
CA PRO A 202 54.18 -26.03 33.41
C PRO A 202 52.76 -26.36 33.78
#